data_35afdce95e0c27726d57d8e50b48e0f2
#
_entry.id   35afdce95e0c27726d57d8e50b48e0f2
#
_cell.length_a   1.000
_cell.length_b   1.000
_cell.length_c   1.000
_cell.angle_alpha   90.00
_cell.angle_beta   90.00
_cell.angle_gamma   90.00
#
_symmetry.space_group_name_H-M   'P 1'
#
loop_
_entity.id
_entity.type
_entity.pdbx_description
1 polymer ?
#
loop_
_entity_poly.entity_id
_entity_poly.type
_entity_poly.pdbx_seq_one_letter_code
_entity_poly.pdbx_strand_id
1 'polypeptide(L)'
;MRRFENILFATQGLPGHSDALGQAIRIAANNRVPVSGLIACPDFPTDLAQYQQSYEQSLHDSLQQSVKKLREQHDITEEQVPFPLRVQSSEQPAVCIIQQAITNNNDLIIKEAEPLSEGAEGFKAIDMTLLRKCPCPVWLHRPISKPRDKRRIAVAVDPMTVSDEQQALSRRLLELSRSIADTCDSRLHIISCWEHYLENYLDNHVWIQVEEAPLVNEVSRAKANHEQALQRLIEDSGISGEMVIHHLHGKPDDQIPECVDETEIDVLVMGTLARTGISGFVIGNTAENILQSINCSLVAMKPEGFVSPIK
;
A
#
# COMPACT_ATOMS: atom_id res chain seq x y z
N MET A 1 -3.17 18.86 -2.39
CA MET A 1 -3.64 17.48 -2.17
C MET A 1 -3.76 16.78 -3.53
N ARG A 2 -2.96 15.76 -3.80
CA ARG A 2 -3.05 15.02 -5.07
C ARG A 2 -4.34 14.19 -5.04
N ARG A 3 -5.25 14.44 -5.95
CA ARG A 3 -6.48 13.66 -6.11
C ARG A 3 -6.21 12.55 -7.11
N PHE A 4 -6.71 11.35 -6.82
CA PHE A 4 -6.80 10.31 -7.84
C PHE A 4 -7.81 10.75 -8.91
N GLU A 5 -7.51 10.47 -10.16
CA GLU A 5 -8.34 10.88 -11.29
C GLU A 5 -9.04 9.70 -11.98
N ASN A 6 -8.46 8.49 -11.85
CA ASN A 6 -8.94 7.30 -12.53
C ASN A 6 -8.66 6.02 -11.73
N ILE A 7 -9.65 5.55 -10.99
CA ILE A 7 -9.52 4.42 -10.07
C ILE A 7 -9.91 3.12 -10.75
N LEU A 8 -9.11 2.06 -10.55
CA LEU A 8 -9.45 0.68 -10.89
C LEU A 8 -9.77 -0.10 -9.61
N PHE A 9 -10.98 -0.61 -9.50
CA PHE A 9 -11.29 -1.67 -8.55
C PHE A 9 -11.05 -3.02 -9.22
N ALA A 10 -10.18 -3.85 -8.66
CA ALA A 10 -9.84 -5.16 -9.18
C ALA A 10 -10.22 -6.26 -8.19
N THR A 11 -10.81 -7.35 -8.68
CA THR A 11 -11.18 -8.53 -7.87
C THR A 11 -11.00 -9.80 -8.68
N GLN A 12 -10.91 -10.94 -7.98
CA GLN A 12 -10.94 -12.28 -8.59
C GLN A 12 -12.35 -12.88 -8.59
N GLY A 13 -13.35 -12.16 -8.09
CA GLY A 13 -14.72 -12.66 -7.98
C GLY A 13 -14.91 -13.71 -6.87
N LEU A 14 -13.94 -13.86 -5.97
CA LEU A 14 -14.09 -14.77 -4.85
C LEU A 14 -15.19 -14.27 -3.90
N PRO A 15 -16.04 -15.17 -3.37
CA PRO A 15 -17.05 -14.77 -2.41
C PRO A 15 -16.38 -14.29 -1.12
N GLY A 16 -16.78 -13.12 -0.65
CA GLY A 16 -16.26 -12.53 0.58
C GLY A 16 -16.93 -11.18 0.85
N HIS A 17 -16.91 -10.75 2.09
CA HIS A 17 -17.41 -9.44 2.48
C HIS A 17 -16.24 -8.47 2.47
N SER A 18 -15.90 -7.96 1.30
CA SER A 18 -14.84 -6.97 1.16
C SER A 18 -15.38 -5.56 1.31
N ASP A 19 -14.81 -4.80 2.23
CA ASP A 19 -14.99 -3.34 2.28
C ASP A 19 -14.16 -2.63 1.18
N ALA A 20 -13.35 -3.35 0.41
CA ALA A 20 -12.50 -2.79 -0.65
C ALA A 20 -13.33 -2.11 -1.74
N LEU A 21 -14.44 -2.73 -2.17
CA LEU A 21 -15.36 -2.13 -3.13
C LEU A 21 -16.00 -0.87 -2.55
N GLY A 22 -16.47 -0.92 -1.30
CA GLY A 22 -17.01 0.25 -0.61
C GLY A 22 -15.97 1.36 -0.46
N GLN A 23 -14.72 1.01 -0.20
CA GLN A 23 -13.62 1.98 -0.15
C GLN A 23 -13.36 2.62 -1.52
N ALA A 24 -13.37 1.84 -2.61
CA ALA A 24 -13.20 2.35 -3.97
C ALA A 24 -14.32 3.34 -4.36
N ILE A 25 -15.57 2.99 -4.10
CA ILE A 25 -16.72 3.85 -4.39
C ILE A 25 -16.67 5.14 -3.57
N ARG A 26 -16.33 5.08 -2.28
CA ARG A 26 -16.20 6.26 -1.41
C ARG A 26 -15.07 7.19 -1.86
N ILE A 27 -13.90 6.64 -2.20
CA ILE A 27 -12.77 7.44 -2.70
C ILE A 27 -13.16 8.11 -4.01
N ALA A 28 -13.81 7.39 -4.93
CA ALA A 28 -14.29 7.93 -6.19
C ALA A 28 -15.30 9.06 -5.97
N ALA A 29 -16.28 8.88 -5.08
CA ALA A 29 -17.26 9.91 -4.74
C ALA A 29 -16.61 11.16 -4.12
N ASN A 30 -15.71 10.98 -3.15
CA ASN A 30 -15.02 12.08 -2.49
C ASN A 30 -14.12 12.89 -3.44
N ASN A 31 -13.51 12.23 -4.41
CA ASN A 31 -12.65 12.88 -5.41
C ASN A 31 -13.43 13.34 -6.64
N ARG A 32 -14.71 12.94 -6.81
CA ARG A 32 -15.54 13.17 -8.00
C ARG A 32 -14.89 12.62 -9.26
N VAL A 33 -14.43 11.40 -9.21
CA VAL A 33 -13.72 10.72 -10.29
C VAL A 33 -14.39 9.39 -10.63
N PRO A 34 -14.21 8.87 -11.86
CA PRO A 34 -14.72 7.55 -12.21
C PRO A 34 -13.99 6.45 -11.49
N VAL A 35 -14.67 5.34 -11.26
CA VAL A 35 -14.07 4.06 -10.86
C VAL A 35 -14.52 2.98 -11.82
N SER A 36 -13.58 2.26 -12.42
CA SER A 36 -13.84 1.09 -13.25
C SER A 36 -13.66 -0.20 -12.46
N GLY A 37 -14.46 -1.21 -12.76
CA GLY A 37 -14.34 -2.55 -12.17
C GLY A 37 -13.71 -3.55 -13.13
N LEU A 38 -12.81 -4.39 -12.63
CA LEU A 38 -12.26 -5.55 -13.33
C LEU A 38 -12.38 -6.80 -12.46
N ILE A 39 -13.07 -7.81 -12.99
CA ILE A 39 -13.03 -9.17 -12.43
C ILE A 39 -12.01 -9.96 -13.25
N ALA A 40 -10.86 -10.29 -12.65
CA ALA A 40 -9.85 -11.15 -13.25
C ALA A 40 -10.04 -12.58 -12.72
N CYS A 41 -10.82 -13.39 -13.42
CA CYS A 41 -11.15 -14.76 -13.03
C CYS A 41 -10.26 -15.77 -13.76
N PRO A 42 -10.15 -17.04 -13.27
CA PRO A 42 -9.39 -18.07 -13.96
C PRO A 42 -10.07 -18.52 -15.25
N ASP A 43 -9.25 -18.91 -16.24
CA ASP A 43 -9.71 -19.62 -17.43
C ASP A 43 -10.17 -21.03 -17.04
N PHE A 44 -11.26 -21.49 -17.66
CA PHE A 44 -11.73 -22.85 -17.46
C PHE A 44 -10.97 -23.84 -18.37
N PRO A 45 -10.66 -25.05 -17.87
CA PRO A 45 -10.14 -26.12 -18.72
C PRO A 45 -11.08 -26.40 -19.89
N THR A 46 -10.51 -26.90 -21.00
CA THR A 46 -11.26 -27.16 -22.24
C THR A 46 -12.53 -27.99 -22.01
N ASP A 47 -12.47 -28.97 -21.11
CA ASP A 47 -13.59 -29.85 -20.78
C ASP A 47 -14.74 -29.14 -20.05
N LEU A 48 -14.46 -27.97 -19.46
CA LEU A 48 -15.42 -27.15 -18.72
C LEU A 48 -15.73 -25.81 -19.42
N ALA A 49 -15.19 -25.57 -20.61
CA ALA A 49 -15.32 -24.31 -21.34
C ALA A 49 -16.79 -23.87 -21.56
N GLN A 50 -17.71 -24.83 -21.67
CA GLN A 50 -19.14 -24.58 -21.80
C GLN A 50 -19.74 -23.81 -20.60
N TYR A 51 -19.13 -23.87 -19.43
CA TYR A 51 -19.58 -23.19 -18.22
C TYR A 51 -18.95 -21.81 -18.04
N GLN A 52 -17.89 -21.47 -18.80
CA GLN A 52 -17.13 -20.22 -18.66
C GLN A 52 -18.04 -19.00 -18.73
N GLN A 53 -18.87 -18.93 -19.78
CA GLN A 53 -19.75 -17.77 -20.00
C GLN A 53 -20.78 -17.59 -18.85
N SER A 54 -21.36 -18.68 -18.40
CA SER A 54 -22.33 -18.62 -17.28
C SER A 54 -21.68 -18.20 -15.98
N TYR A 55 -20.44 -18.64 -15.75
CA TYR A 55 -19.63 -18.26 -14.60
C TYR A 55 -19.29 -16.75 -14.64
N GLU A 56 -18.77 -16.28 -15.76
CA GLU A 56 -18.45 -14.85 -15.94
C GLU A 56 -19.67 -13.95 -15.76
N GLN A 57 -20.82 -14.34 -16.32
CA GLN A 57 -22.07 -13.63 -16.14
C GLN A 57 -22.50 -13.59 -14.67
N SER A 58 -22.41 -14.71 -13.97
CA SER A 58 -22.72 -14.77 -12.53
C SER A 58 -21.85 -13.85 -11.69
N LEU A 59 -20.53 -13.80 -11.97
CA LEU A 59 -19.59 -12.88 -11.31
C LEU A 59 -19.94 -11.42 -11.58
N HIS A 60 -20.23 -11.11 -12.86
CA HIS A 60 -20.64 -9.76 -13.28
C HIS A 60 -21.89 -9.31 -12.52
N ASP A 61 -22.94 -10.12 -12.54
CA ASP A 61 -24.23 -9.77 -11.92
C ASP A 61 -24.10 -9.63 -10.39
N SER A 62 -23.33 -10.51 -9.75
CA SER A 62 -23.05 -10.45 -8.31
C SER A 62 -22.36 -9.15 -7.92
N LEU A 63 -21.32 -8.74 -8.67
CA LEU A 63 -20.60 -7.52 -8.37
C LEU A 63 -21.44 -6.27 -8.68
N GLN A 64 -22.21 -6.25 -9.76
CA GLN A 64 -23.16 -5.17 -10.07
C GLN A 64 -24.21 -5.00 -8.95
N GLN A 65 -24.73 -6.09 -8.43
CA GLN A 65 -25.66 -6.05 -7.31
C GLN A 65 -24.99 -5.45 -6.05
N SER A 66 -23.74 -5.80 -5.79
CA SER A 66 -22.97 -5.26 -4.67
C SER A 66 -22.72 -3.75 -4.83
N VAL A 67 -22.37 -3.30 -6.04
CA VAL A 67 -22.22 -1.88 -6.36
C VAL A 67 -23.53 -1.11 -6.14
N LYS A 68 -24.64 -1.65 -6.62
CA LYS A 68 -25.96 -1.04 -6.43
C LYS A 68 -26.29 -0.89 -4.94
N LYS A 69 -26.13 -1.96 -4.17
CA LYS A 69 -26.37 -1.93 -2.71
C LYS A 69 -25.49 -0.90 -1.99
N LEU A 70 -24.20 -0.79 -2.33
CA LEU A 70 -23.29 0.17 -1.73
C LEU A 70 -23.64 1.62 -2.11
N ARG A 71 -24.07 1.87 -3.36
CA ARG A 71 -24.55 3.19 -3.77
C ARG A 71 -25.78 3.60 -2.96
N GLU A 72 -26.75 2.69 -2.80
CA GLU A 72 -27.95 2.92 -1.99
C GLU A 72 -27.60 3.21 -0.53
N GLN A 73 -26.67 2.45 0.06
CA GLN A 73 -26.23 2.64 1.45
C GLN A 73 -25.51 3.98 1.70
N HIS A 74 -24.87 4.55 0.69
CA HIS A 74 -24.09 5.78 0.79
C HIS A 74 -24.73 6.98 0.10
N ASP A 75 -25.95 6.85 -0.40
CA ASP A 75 -26.67 7.89 -1.14
C ASP A 75 -25.86 8.43 -2.34
N ILE A 76 -25.22 7.52 -3.08
CA ILE A 76 -24.40 7.81 -4.26
C ILE A 76 -25.14 7.39 -5.50
N THR A 77 -25.34 8.32 -6.44
CA THR A 77 -25.99 8.00 -7.73
C THR A 77 -25.00 7.39 -8.74
N GLU A 78 -25.54 6.70 -9.75
CA GLU A 78 -24.73 6.15 -10.84
C GLU A 78 -24.02 7.25 -11.65
N GLU A 79 -24.64 8.40 -11.79
CA GLU A 79 -24.07 9.56 -12.48
C GLU A 79 -22.90 10.18 -11.72
N GLN A 80 -22.96 10.15 -10.37
CA GLN A 80 -21.88 10.67 -9.52
C GLN A 80 -20.63 9.77 -9.55
N VAL A 81 -20.83 8.45 -9.56
CA VAL A 81 -19.74 7.45 -9.60
C VAL A 81 -20.12 6.36 -10.60
N PRO A 82 -19.87 6.57 -11.91
CA PRO A 82 -19.99 5.51 -12.91
C PRO A 82 -19.09 4.33 -12.55
N PHE A 83 -19.57 3.11 -12.77
CA PHE A 83 -18.83 1.88 -12.49
C PHE A 83 -18.93 0.92 -13.69
N PRO A 84 -18.24 1.21 -14.80
CA PRO A 84 -18.15 0.26 -15.89
C PRO A 84 -17.39 -0.99 -15.42
N LEU A 85 -18.03 -2.15 -15.56
CA LEU A 85 -17.50 -3.43 -15.11
C LEU A 85 -17.11 -4.29 -16.29
N ARG A 86 -15.91 -4.85 -16.23
CA ARG A 86 -15.39 -5.84 -17.16
C ARG A 86 -15.06 -7.14 -16.44
N VAL A 87 -15.40 -8.27 -17.05
CA VAL A 87 -14.93 -9.60 -16.63
C VAL A 87 -13.93 -10.07 -17.66
N GLN A 88 -12.82 -10.58 -17.21
CA GLN A 88 -11.77 -11.11 -18.06
C GLN A 88 -11.18 -12.36 -17.41
N SER A 89 -11.28 -13.47 -18.10
CA SER A 89 -10.57 -14.70 -17.74
C SER A 89 -9.09 -14.64 -18.12
N SER A 90 -8.23 -15.19 -17.28
CA SER A 90 -6.78 -15.21 -17.49
C SER A 90 -6.11 -16.23 -16.59
N GLU A 91 -5.11 -16.93 -17.12
CA GLU A 91 -4.19 -17.75 -16.32
C GLU A 91 -3.29 -16.91 -15.40
N GLN A 92 -3.14 -15.60 -15.70
CA GLN A 92 -2.30 -14.66 -14.96
C GLN A 92 -3.09 -13.43 -14.51
N PRO A 93 -3.94 -13.54 -13.49
CA PRO A 93 -4.81 -12.44 -13.05
C PRO A 93 -4.08 -11.14 -12.71
N ALA A 94 -2.91 -11.21 -12.08
CA ALA A 94 -2.11 -10.04 -11.76
C ALA A 94 -1.62 -9.29 -13.01
N VAL A 95 -1.24 -10.02 -14.06
CA VAL A 95 -0.82 -9.43 -15.34
C VAL A 95 -2.00 -8.74 -16.00
N CYS A 96 -3.15 -9.40 -16.02
CA CYS A 96 -4.40 -8.84 -16.56
C CYS A 96 -4.77 -7.52 -15.85
N ILE A 97 -4.71 -7.48 -14.54
CA ILE A 97 -4.99 -6.26 -13.74
C ILE A 97 -4.00 -5.14 -14.09
N ILE A 98 -2.70 -5.44 -14.18
CA ILE A 98 -1.68 -4.44 -14.51
C ILE A 98 -1.85 -3.91 -15.93
N GLN A 99 -2.11 -4.78 -16.91
CA GLN A 99 -2.37 -4.39 -18.31
C GLN A 99 -3.60 -3.49 -18.42
N GLN A 100 -4.67 -3.82 -17.72
CA GLN A 100 -5.87 -2.98 -17.67
C GLN A 100 -5.55 -1.60 -17.09
N ALA A 101 -4.79 -1.54 -15.98
CA ALA A 101 -4.41 -0.29 -15.36
C ALA A 101 -3.53 0.58 -16.28
N ILE A 102 -2.58 -0.02 -17.01
CA ILE A 102 -1.73 0.68 -17.99
C ILE A 102 -2.57 1.19 -19.17
N THR A 103 -3.40 0.33 -19.75
CA THR A 103 -4.20 0.66 -20.94
C THR A 103 -5.17 1.80 -20.66
N ASN A 104 -5.76 1.83 -19.48
CA ASN A 104 -6.75 2.85 -19.10
C ASN A 104 -6.12 4.05 -18.37
N ASN A 105 -4.80 4.10 -18.20
CA ASN A 105 -4.10 5.12 -17.41
C ASN A 105 -4.70 5.28 -16.00
N ASN A 106 -4.98 4.16 -15.33
CA ASN A 106 -5.44 4.20 -13.95
C ASN A 106 -4.30 4.67 -13.03
N ASP A 107 -4.62 5.53 -12.08
CA ASP A 107 -3.68 6.12 -11.13
C ASP A 107 -3.80 5.58 -9.71
N LEU A 108 -4.76 4.67 -9.49
CA LEU A 108 -4.90 3.88 -8.27
C LEU A 108 -5.57 2.54 -8.59
N ILE A 109 -5.00 1.45 -8.11
CA ILE A 109 -5.69 0.15 -8.01
C ILE A 109 -6.13 -0.08 -6.58
N ILE A 110 -7.40 -0.44 -6.39
CA ILE A 110 -7.92 -0.92 -5.10
C ILE A 110 -8.35 -2.38 -5.29
N LYS A 111 -7.79 -3.25 -4.48
CA LYS A 111 -8.07 -4.68 -4.50
C LYS A 111 -8.18 -5.23 -3.07
N GLU A 112 -9.08 -6.18 -2.86
CA GLU A 112 -9.05 -6.97 -1.65
C GLU A 112 -7.77 -7.82 -1.61
N ALA A 113 -7.04 -7.78 -0.51
CA ALA A 113 -5.90 -8.65 -0.30
C ALA A 113 -6.35 -10.12 -0.33
N GLU A 114 -5.55 -11.00 -0.93
CA GLU A 114 -5.87 -12.42 -0.96
C GLU A 114 -6.00 -12.96 0.49
N PRO A 115 -7.05 -13.75 0.79
CA PRO A 115 -7.27 -14.27 2.13
C PRO A 115 -6.11 -15.15 2.57
N LEU A 116 -5.64 -14.96 3.79
CA LEU A 116 -4.58 -15.76 4.39
C LEU A 116 -5.16 -16.99 5.09
N SER A 117 -4.34 -18.04 5.24
CA SER A 117 -4.64 -19.14 6.14
C SER A 117 -4.52 -18.66 7.60
N GLU A 118 -5.17 -19.34 8.52
CA GLU A 118 -5.09 -19.02 9.95
C GLU A 118 -3.62 -19.02 10.42
N GLY A 119 -3.20 -17.94 11.07
CA GLY A 119 -1.82 -17.74 11.56
C GLY A 119 -0.79 -17.38 10.47
N ALA A 120 -1.19 -17.20 9.22
CA ALA A 120 -0.29 -16.73 8.17
C ALA A 120 -0.26 -15.19 8.11
N GLU A 121 0.88 -14.63 7.74
CA GLU A 121 1.13 -13.19 7.60
C GLU A 121 1.48 -12.82 6.17
N GLY A 122 1.50 -11.52 5.88
CA GLY A 122 1.95 -10.97 4.61
C GLY A 122 0.94 -11.07 3.47
N PHE A 123 1.43 -11.01 2.24
CA PHE A 123 0.62 -10.99 1.01
C PHE A 123 0.92 -12.18 0.11
N LYS A 124 -0.11 -12.70 -0.56
CA LYS A 124 0.00 -13.84 -1.49
C LYS A 124 0.50 -13.45 -2.87
N ALA A 125 0.62 -14.45 -3.75
CA ALA A 125 1.32 -14.35 -5.02
C ALA A 125 0.79 -13.25 -5.97
N ILE A 126 -0.54 -13.11 -6.10
CA ILE A 126 -1.15 -12.09 -6.97
C ILE A 126 -0.87 -10.71 -6.41
N ASP A 127 -1.10 -10.52 -5.10
CA ASP A 127 -0.84 -9.26 -4.40
C ASP A 127 0.64 -8.86 -4.53
N MET A 128 1.56 -9.79 -4.26
CA MET A 128 3.00 -9.56 -4.42
C MET A 128 3.40 -9.23 -5.86
N THR A 129 2.75 -9.80 -6.85
CA THR A 129 2.99 -9.47 -8.27
C THR A 129 2.54 -8.04 -8.59
N LEU A 130 1.38 -7.61 -8.08
CA LEU A 130 0.92 -6.23 -8.19
C LEU A 130 1.90 -5.26 -7.52
N LEU A 131 2.31 -5.55 -6.29
CA LEU A 131 3.27 -4.73 -5.54
C LEU A 131 4.62 -4.60 -6.25
N ARG A 132 5.09 -5.64 -6.91
CA ARG A 132 6.36 -5.63 -7.65
C ARG A 132 6.27 -4.90 -8.99
N LYS A 133 5.19 -5.08 -9.74
CA LYS A 133 5.16 -4.76 -11.18
C LYS A 133 4.18 -3.67 -11.58
N CYS A 134 3.21 -3.30 -10.74
CA CYS A 134 2.25 -2.27 -11.08
C CYS A 134 2.90 -0.88 -11.09
N PRO A 135 2.67 -0.04 -12.12
CA PRO A 135 3.28 1.29 -12.19
C PRO A 135 2.54 2.34 -11.34
N CYS A 136 1.27 2.16 -11.08
CA CYS A 136 0.50 3.07 -10.23
C CYS A 136 0.42 2.55 -8.78
N PRO A 137 0.01 3.40 -7.82
CA PRO A 137 -0.29 3.00 -6.46
C PRO A 137 -1.26 1.82 -6.38
N VAL A 138 -1.00 0.91 -5.45
CA VAL A 138 -1.82 -0.28 -5.19
C VAL A 138 -2.28 -0.26 -3.75
N TRP A 139 -3.61 -0.25 -3.55
CA TRP A 139 -4.23 -0.42 -2.24
C TRP A 139 -4.73 -1.86 -2.09
N LEU A 140 -4.04 -2.65 -1.30
CA LEU A 140 -4.47 -3.98 -0.87
C LEU A 140 -5.26 -3.85 0.42
N HIS A 141 -6.57 -4.02 0.31
CA HIS A 141 -7.48 -3.81 1.43
C HIS A 141 -7.72 -5.12 2.17
N ARG A 142 -7.59 -5.09 3.50
CA ARG A 142 -8.01 -6.16 4.41
C ARG A 142 -9.27 -5.73 5.16
N PRO A 143 -10.12 -6.67 5.58
CA PRO A 143 -11.28 -6.34 6.39
C PRO A 143 -10.87 -5.60 7.68
N ILE A 144 -11.46 -4.43 7.91
CA ILE A 144 -11.21 -3.62 9.11
C ILE A 144 -12.50 -3.60 9.92
N SER A 145 -12.49 -4.22 11.09
CA SER A 145 -13.66 -4.30 11.99
C SER A 145 -13.91 -2.99 12.75
N LYS A 146 -12.87 -2.15 12.89
CA LYS A 146 -12.98 -0.88 13.61
C LYS A 146 -13.85 0.12 12.83
N PRO A 147 -14.72 0.88 13.53
CA PRO A 147 -15.42 2.01 12.93
C PRO A 147 -14.40 3.04 12.39
N ARG A 148 -14.81 3.84 11.43
CA ARG A 148 -13.92 4.68 10.62
C ARG A 148 -13.12 5.68 11.46
N ASP A 149 -13.76 6.31 12.42
CA ASP A 149 -13.17 7.27 13.38
C ASP A 149 -12.20 6.63 14.40
N LYS A 150 -12.11 5.31 14.41
CA LYS A 150 -11.17 4.54 15.24
C LYS A 150 -10.04 3.89 14.46
N ARG A 151 -10.04 4.04 13.13
CA ARG A 151 -9.00 3.49 12.28
C ARG A 151 -7.69 4.26 12.47
N ARG A 152 -6.59 3.53 12.50
CA ARG A 152 -5.24 4.08 12.65
C ARG A 152 -4.50 3.95 11.32
N ILE A 153 -4.04 5.08 10.81
CA ILE A 153 -3.33 5.17 9.54
C ILE A 153 -1.87 5.46 9.83
N ALA A 154 -0.98 4.67 9.26
CA ALA A 154 0.45 4.89 9.37
C ALA A 154 1.12 5.10 8.02
N VAL A 155 2.23 5.81 8.02
CA VAL A 155 3.15 5.94 6.89
C VAL A 155 4.56 5.60 7.33
N ALA A 156 5.25 4.75 6.56
CA ALA A 156 6.66 4.45 6.77
C ALA A 156 7.51 5.26 5.77
N VAL A 157 8.41 6.09 6.30
CA VAL A 157 9.29 6.97 5.50
C VAL A 157 10.74 6.90 5.97
N ASP A 158 11.64 7.07 5.02
CA ASP A 158 13.07 7.25 5.29
C ASP A 158 13.48 8.67 4.88
N PRO A 159 13.83 9.53 5.85
CA PRO A 159 14.25 10.90 5.59
C PRO A 159 15.69 11.02 5.09
N MET A 160 16.50 9.95 5.19
CA MET A 160 17.93 9.97 4.86
C MET A 160 18.22 9.63 3.40
N THR A 161 17.19 9.59 2.56
CA THR A 161 17.35 9.33 1.12
C THR A 161 18.04 10.49 0.41
N VAL A 162 19.00 10.19 -0.47
CA VAL A 162 19.83 11.18 -1.18
C VAL A 162 19.23 11.56 -2.53
N SER A 163 18.46 10.67 -3.17
CA SER A 163 17.93 10.95 -4.50
C SER A 163 16.65 11.81 -4.44
N ASP A 164 16.56 12.78 -5.34
CA ASP A 164 15.39 13.65 -5.48
C ASP A 164 14.09 12.85 -5.70
N GLU A 165 14.17 11.75 -6.45
CA GLU A 165 13.04 10.87 -6.74
C GLU A 165 12.50 10.21 -5.47
N GLN A 166 13.37 9.74 -4.58
CA GLN A 166 12.97 9.12 -3.31
C GLN A 166 12.48 10.16 -2.30
N GLN A 167 13.07 11.34 -2.28
CA GLN A 167 12.54 12.44 -1.48
C GLN A 167 11.15 12.87 -1.95
N ALA A 168 10.93 12.95 -3.26
CA ALA A 168 9.62 13.21 -3.84
C ALA A 168 8.62 12.11 -3.49
N LEU A 169 9.04 10.83 -3.53
CA LEU A 169 8.19 9.71 -3.09
C LEU A 169 7.82 9.86 -1.61
N SER A 170 8.77 10.15 -0.73
CA SER A 170 8.52 10.28 0.71
C SER A 170 7.52 11.41 1.01
N ARG A 171 7.63 12.56 0.33
CA ARG A 171 6.62 13.63 0.45
C ARG A 171 5.23 13.17 -0.01
N ARG A 172 5.15 12.49 -1.15
CA ARG A 172 3.88 11.95 -1.67
C ARG A 172 3.26 10.90 -0.75
N LEU A 173 4.08 10.08 -0.09
CA LEU A 173 3.61 9.11 0.91
C LEU A 173 2.97 9.84 2.12
N LEU A 174 3.62 10.89 2.62
CA LEU A 174 3.10 11.73 3.71
C LEU A 174 1.79 12.42 3.32
N GLU A 175 1.72 13.03 2.14
CA GLU A 175 0.51 13.70 1.64
C GLU A 175 -0.67 12.72 1.48
N LEU A 176 -0.42 11.55 0.90
CA LEU A 176 -1.45 10.53 0.70
C LEU A 176 -1.95 9.98 2.04
N SER A 177 -1.03 9.64 2.95
CA SER A 177 -1.39 9.08 4.25
C SER A 177 -2.16 10.10 5.10
N ARG A 178 -1.80 11.39 5.07
CA ARG A 178 -2.55 12.46 5.73
C ARG A 178 -3.97 12.56 5.16
N SER A 179 -4.09 12.52 3.83
CA SER A 179 -5.40 12.52 3.18
C SER A 179 -6.29 11.33 3.59
N ILE A 180 -5.71 10.15 3.71
CA ILE A 180 -6.44 8.95 4.18
C ILE A 180 -6.85 9.14 5.65
N ALA A 181 -5.95 9.60 6.50
CA ALA A 181 -6.23 9.85 7.92
C ALA A 181 -7.33 10.91 8.12
N ASP A 182 -7.31 12.00 7.34
CA ASP A 182 -8.36 13.04 7.36
C ASP A 182 -9.72 12.46 6.98
N THR A 183 -9.78 11.56 6.00
CA THR A 183 -11.05 10.92 5.64
C THR A 183 -11.59 10.01 6.75
N CYS A 184 -10.77 9.59 7.67
CA CYS A 184 -11.12 8.77 8.83
C CYS A 184 -11.27 9.56 10.11
N ASP A 185 -11.04 10.89 10.09
CA ASP A 185 -10.97 11.76 11.27
C ASP A 185 -10.00 11.19 12.32
N SER A 186 -8.83 10.72 11.84
CA SER A 186 -7.84 10.04 12.66
C SER A 186 -6.49 10.75 12.66
N ARG A 187 -5.68 10.45 13.68
CA ARG A 187 -4.29 10.87 13.71
C ARG A 187 -3.48 10.11 12.65
N LEU A 188 -2.47 10.77 12.10
CA LEU A 188 -1.49 10.12 11.25
C LEU A 188 -0.31 9.63 12.09
N HIS A 189 0.00 8.33 12.03
CA HIS A 189 1.20 7.76 12.61
C HIS A 189 2.33 7.80 11.57
N ILE A 190 3.45 8.44 11.90
CA ILE A 190 4.63 8.52 11.03
C ILE A 190 5.70 7.63 11.63
N ILE A 191 6.05 6.56 10.92
CA ILE A 191 7.05 5.58 11.36
C ILE A 191 8.34 5.84 10.59
N SER A 192 9.44 6.04 11.30
CA SER A 192 10.76 6.22 10.71
C SER A 192 11.81 5.54 11.56
N CYS A 193 12.60 4.68 10.94
CA CYS A 193 13.59 3.86 11.62
C CYS A 193 15.01 4.37 11.35
N TRP A 194 15.85 4.36 12.35
CA TRP A 194 17.26 4.73 12.26
C TRP A 194 18.14 3.68 12.94
N GLU A 195 19.32 3.50 12.42
CA GLU A 195 20.34 2.65 13.00
C GLU A 195 21.73 3.25 12.78
N HIS A 196 22.68 2.87 13.61
CA HIS A 196 24.06 3.24 13.41
C HIS A 196 24.90 1.99 13.09
N TYR A 197 25.56 1.98 11.95
CA TYR A 197 26.26 0.80 11.44
C TYR A 197 27.34 0.26 12.40
N LEU A 198 27.97 1.12 13.20
CA LEU A 198 28.98 0.69 14.16
C LEU A 198 28.38 -0.08 15.33
N GLU A 199 27.17 0.24 15.79
CA GLU A 199 26.52 -0.54 16.87
C GLU A 199 26.34 -1.99 16.41
N ASN A 200 25.73 -2.21 15.26
CA ASN A 200 25.52 -3.54 14.70
C ASN A 200 26.85 -4.28 14.45
N TYR A 201 27.90 -3.55 14.05
CA TYR A 201 29.22 -4.14 13.82
C TYR A 201 29.90 -4.56 15.13
N LEU A 202 29.82 -3.73 16.16
CA LEU A 202 30.48 -3.98 17.45
C LEU A 202 29.76 -5.04 18.27
N ASP A 203 28.43 -5.08 18.21
CA ASP A 203 27.63 -6.14 18.87
C ASP A 203 27.98 -7.53 18.36
N ASN A 204 28.40 -7.64 17.09
CA ASN A 204 28.78 -8.91 16.47
C ASN A 204 30.28 -9.23 16.58
N HIS A 205 31.13 -8.32 17.13
CA HIS A 205 32.60 -8.48 17.20
C HIS A 205 33.13 -8.32 18.62
N VAL A 206 32.99 -9.36 19.43
CA VAL A 206 33.38 -9.44 20.87
C VAL A 206 34.84 -9.08 21.14
N TRP A 207 35.71 -9.07 20.13
CA TRP A 207 37.15 -8.81 20.25
C TRP A 207 37.55 -7.35 20.19
N ILE A 208 36.65 -6.46 19.79
CA ILE A 208 36.94 -5.03 19.64
C ILE A 208 36.48 -4.32 20.89
N GLN A 209 37.40 -3.93 21.76
CA GLN A 209 37.11 -3.03 22.86
C GLN A 209 37.19 -1.58 22.35
N VAL A 210 36.01 -0.99 22.08
CA VAL A 210 35.90 0.44 21.80
C VAL A 210 35.58 1.16 23.09
N GLU A 211 36.21 2.32 23.29
CA GLU A 211 35.81 3.21 24.38
C GLU A 211 34.32 3.58 24.20
N GLU A 212 33.53 3.41 25.25
CA GLU A 212 32.08 3.66 25.19
C GLU A 212 31.74 5.11 24.85
N ALA A 213 32.46 6.09 25.35
CA ALA A 213 32.14 7.50 25.21
C ALA A 213 32.16 8.03 23.75
N PRO A 214 33.16 7.73 22.88
CA PRO A 214 33.12 8.10 21.48
C PRO A 214 31.97 7.46 20.70
N LEU A 215 31.69 6.19 20.95
CA LEU A 215 30.61 5.47 20.28
C LEU A 215 29.24 6.06 20.65
N VAL A 216 28.97 6.30 21.91
CA VAL A 216 27.74 6.92 22.41
C VAL A 216 27.52 8.30 21.78
N ASN A 217 28.58 9.09 21.61
CA ASN A 217 28.49 10.39 20.96
C ASN A 217 28.13 10.28 19.46
N GLU A 218 28.74 9.33 18.74
CA GLU A 218 28.44 9.11 17.31
C GLU A 218 27.01 8.61 17.11
N VAL A 219 26.55 7.67 17.92
CA VAL A 219 25.17 7.16 17.91
C VAL A 219 24.17 8.28 18.22
N SER A 220 24.47 9.09 19.24
CA SER A 220 23.62 10.24 19.61
C SER A 220 23.54 11.28 18.47
N ARG A 221 24.65 11.50 17.76
CA ARG A 221 24.71 12.39 16.61
C ARG A 221 23.91 11.83 15.44
N ALA A 222 24.02 10.52 15.16
CA ALA A 222 23.25 9.86 14.11
C ALA A 222 21.72 9.97 14.37
N LYS A 223 21.32 9.70 15.63
CA LYS A 223 19.92 9.88 16.07
C LYS A 223 19.44 11.31 15.80
N ALA A 224 20.17 12.30 16.27
CA ALA A 224 19.78 13.71 16.14
C ALA A 224 19.71 14.16 14.66
N ASN A 225 20.65 13.70 13.84
CA ASN A 225 20.65 13.99 12.40
C ASN A 225 19.43 13.40 11.70
N HIS A 226 19.07 12.15 12.03
CA HIS A 226 17.92 11.48 11.46
C HIS A 226 16.62 12.15 11.90
N GLU A 227 16.49 12.49 13.19
CA GLU A 227 15.33 13.21 13.73
C GLU A 227 15.14 14.58 13.02
N GLN A 228 16.22 15.32 12.85
CA GLN A 228 16.21 16.60 12.14
C GLN A 228 15.81 16.43 10.65
N ALA A 229 16.31 15.37 9.98
CA ALA A 229 15.94 15.07 8.60
C ALA A 229 14.46 14.71 8.49
N LEU A 230 13.93 13.93 9.43
CA LEU A 230 12.51 13.57 9.51
C LEU A 230 11.63 14.82 9.69
N GLN A 231 12.02 15.69 10.61
CA GLN A 231 11.29 16.94 10.84
C GLN A 231 11.25 17.82 9.58
N ARG A 232 12.36 17.97 8.88
CA ARG A 232 12.41 18.69 7.60
C ARG A 232 11.53 18.06 6.53
N LEU A 233 11.56 16.73 6.41
CA LEU A 233 10.72 16.01 5.45
C LEU A 233 9.22 16.25 5.71
N ILE A 234 8.81 16.25 6.97
CA ILE A 234 7.43 16.54 7.37
C ILE A 234 7.07 18.00 7.00
N GLU A 235 7.92 18.96 7.34
CA GLU A 235 7.73 20.38 7.00
C GLU A 235 7.64 20.60 5.49
N ASP A 236 8.55 20.01 4.71
CA ASP A 236 8.60 20.10 3.25
C ASP A 236 7.39 19.45 2.56
N SER A 237 6.76 18.47 3.21
CA SER A 237 5.52 17.85 2.70
C SER A 237 4.30 18.74 2.84
N GLY A 238 4.36 19.77 3.69
CA GLY A 238 3.25 20.68 3.94
C GLY A 238 2.04 20.06 4.62
N ILE A 239 2.13 18.82 5.14
CA ILE A 239 1.03 18.20 5.88
C ILE A 239 0.83 18.87 7.23
N SER A 240 -0.41 18.87 7.71
CA SER A 240 -0.79 19.45 9.01
C SER A 240 -1.81 18.54 9.72
N GLY A 241 -2.19 18.89 10.92
CA GLY A 241 -3.13 18.13 11.74
C GLY A 241 -2.43 17.27 12.79
N GLU A 242 -3.20 16.42 13.49
CA GLU A 242 -2.64 15.57 14.55
C GLU A 242 -1.77 14.46 13.98
N MET A 243 -0.55 14.37 14.50
CA MET A 243 0.45 13.36 14.09
C MET A 243 1.08 12.72 15.32
N VAL A 244 1.39 11.43 15.21
CA VAL A 244 2.17 10.68 16.19
C VAL A 244 3.44 10.20 15.48
N ILE A 245 4.61 10.64 15.94
CA ILE A 245 5.90 10.28 15.35
C ILE A 245 6.49 9.10 16.12
N HIS A 246 6.74 8.01 15.41
CA HIS A 246 7.46 6.84 15.89
C HIS A 246 8.87 6.87 15.31
N HIS A 247 9.82 7.41 16.08
CA HIS A 247 11.25 7.48 15.74
C HIS A 247 11.96 6.30 16.37
N LEU A 248 12.03 5.19 15.64
CA LEU A 248 12.41 3.88 16.15
C LEU A 248 13.90 3.59 15.90
N HIS A 249 14.56 3.00 16.89
CA HIS A 249 15.94 2.57 16.79
C HIS A 249 15.99 1.09 16.39
N GLY A 250 16.60 0.79 15.25
CA GLY A 250 16.74 -0.57 14.73
C GLY A 250 16.41 -0.68 13.23
N LYS A 251 16.47 -1.90 12.73
CA LYS A 251 16.21 -2.19 11.32
C LYS A 251 14.74 -1.97 10.97
N PRO A 252 14.46 -1.33 9.84
CA PRO A 252 13.07 -1.06 9.44
C PRO A 252 12.21 -2.31 9.27
N ASP A 253 12.79 -3.42 8.81
CA ASP A 253 12.09 -4.69 8.60
C ASP A 253 11.72 -5.43 9.89
N ASP A 254 12.38 -5.10 11.01
CA ASP A 254 12.03 -5.58 12.34
C ASP A 254 11.05 -4.59 13.02
N GLN A 255 11.41 -3.30 13.01
CA GLN A 255 10.73 -2.26 13.78
C GLN A 255 9.37 -1.82 13.22
N ILE A 256 9.19 -1.84 11.89
CA ILE A 256 7.92 -1.41 11.29
C ILE A 256 6.80 -2.41 11.56
N PRO A 257 6.98 -3.74 11.35
CA PRO A 257 5.94 -4.72 11.71
C PRO A 257 5.58 -4.68 13.20
N GLU A 258 6.58 -4.63 14.09
CA GLU A 258 6.36 -4.53 15.54
C GLU A 258 5.53 -3.27 15.89
N CYS A 259 5.90 -2.11 15.38
CA CYS A 259 5.16 -0.88 15.59
C CYS A 259 3.73 -0.94 15.02
N VAL A 260 3.54 -1.57 13.86
CA VAL A 260 2.22 -1.78 13.24
C VAL A 260 1.32 -2.62 14.16
N ASP A 261 1.85 -3.69 14.73
CA ASP A 261 1.10 -4.58 15.61
C ASP A 261 0.82 -3.93 16.98
N GLU A 262 1.84 -3.37 17.65
CA GLU A 262 1.70 -2.72 18.95
C GLU A 262 0.75 -1.52 18.93
N THR A 263 0.77 -0.75 17.85
CA THR A 263 -0.11 0.40 17.68
C THR A 263 -1.41 0.05 16.96
N GLU A 264 -1.65 -1.24 16.66
CA GLU A 264 -2.83 -1.75 15.95
C GLU A 264 -3.18 -0.90 14.71
N ILE A 265 -2.21 -0.68 13.82
CA ILE A 265 -2.39 0.05 12.58
C ILE A 265 -3.32 -0.71 11.64
N ASP A 266 -4.31 -0.03 11.11
CA ASP A 266 -5.28 -0.61 10.18
C ASP A 266 -4.87 -0.45 8.71
N VAL A 267 -4.14 0.64 8.39
CA VAL A 267 -3.63 0.93 7.04
C VAL A 267 -2.20 1.45 7.12
N LEU A 268 -1.28 0.74 6.49
CA LEU A 268 0.10 1.18 6.30
C LEU A 268 0.31 1.73 4.89
N VAL A 269 0.91 2.92 4.79
CA VAL A 269 1.32 3.55 3.52
C VAL A 269 2.83 3.48 3.42
N MET A 270 3.39 2.92 2.34
CA MET A 270 4.85 2.82 2.19
C MET A 270 5.31 2.76 0.73
N GLY A 271 6.59 3.06 0.51
CA GLY A 271 7.27 2.82 -0.75
C GLY A 271 7.76 1.38 -0.89
N THR A 272 7.80 0.85 -2.10
CA THR A 272 8.19 -0.57 -2.35
C THR A 272 9.46 -0.75 -3.17
N LEU A 273 10.11 0.29 -3.69
CA LEU A 273 11.34 0.13 -4.48
C LEU A 273 12.62 0.21 -3.65
N ALA A 274 13.63 -0.56 -4.09
CA ALA A 274 14.97 -0.51 -3.52
C ALA A 274 15.64 0.84 -3.77
N ARG A 275 16.48 1.28 -2.82
CA ARG A 275 17.25 2.53 -2.87
C ARG A 275 18.39 2.54 -3.90
N THR A 276 18.78 1.38 -4.42
CA THR A 276 19.90 1.26 -5.36
C THR A 276 19.40 1.24 -6.79
N GLY A 277 19.96 2.14 -7.62
CA GLY A 277 19.64 2.36 -9.03
C GLY A 277 19.94 1.20 -9.98
N ILE A 278 19.73 -0.01 -9.57
CA ILE A 278 19.69 -1.16 -10.48
C ILE A 278 18.41 -0.98 -11.29
N SER A 279 18.58 -0.70 -12.57
CA SER A 279 17.50 -0.71 -13.56
C SER A 279 16.89 -2.11 -13.61
N GLY A 280 15.95 -2.38 -12.73
CA GLY A 280 15.29 -3.70 -12.61
C GLY A 280 14.20 -3.64 -11.55
N PHE A 281 13.13 -4.24 -11.88
CA PHE A 281 11.80 -4.32 -11.27
C PHE A 281 11.79 -5.00 -9.88
N VAL A 282 12.69 -4.62 -8.97
CA VAL A 282 12.89 -5.32 -7.70
C VAL A 282 12.29 -4.51 -6.56
N ILE A 283 11.39 -5.12 -5.81
CA ILE A 283 11.06 -4.65 -4.46
C ILE A 283 12.35 -4.64 -3.65
N GLY A 284 12.58 -3.61 -2.84
CA GLY A 284 13.70 -3.61 -1.90
C GLY A 284 13.54 -4.72 -0.85
N ASN A 285 14.64 -5.37 -0.46
CA ASN A 285 14.61 -6.46 0.53
C ASN A 285 13.88 -6.04 1.81
N THR A 286 14.16 -4.86 2.33
CA THR A 286 13.47 -4.30 3.49
C THR A 286 11.96 -4.20 3.29
N ALA A 287 11.52 -3.66 2.13
CA ALA A 287 10.10 -3.59 1.82
C ALA A 287 9.49 -4.99 1.67
N GLU A 288 10.18 -5.93 1.04
CA GLU A 288 9.70 -7.31 0.89
C GLU A 288 9.53 -8.01 2.23
N ASN A 289 10.50 -7.86 3.16
CA ASN A 289 10.41 -8.41 4.51
C ASN A 289 9.21 -7.84 5.28
N ILE A 290 9.03 -6.51 5.26
CA ILE A 290 7.86 -5.86 5.87
C ILE A 290 6.56 -6.41 5.30
N LEU A 291 6.45 -6.53 3.96
CA LEU A 291 5.26 -7.03 3.29
C LEU A 291 4.92 -8.49 3.62
N GLN A 292 5.91 -9.28 4.05
CA GLN A 292 5.72 -10.66 4.49
C GLN A 292 5.30 -10.78 5.95
N SER A 293 5.43 -9.70 6.74
CA SER A 293 5.23 -9.72 8.19
C SER A 293 4.02 -8.92 8.66
N ILE A 294 3.39 -8.09 7.81
CA ILE A 294 2.26 -7.24 8.21
C ILE A 294 0.89 -7.86 7.88
N ASN A 295 -0.07 -7.61 8.77
CA ASN A 295 -1.45 -8.09 8.65
C ASN A 295 -2.50 -6.99 8.43
N CYS A 296 -2.08 -5.73 8.33
CA CYS A 296 -2.97 -4.59 8.05
C CYS A 296 -3.20 -4.39 6.53
N SER A 297 -4.12 -3.48 6.19
CA SER A 297 -4.24 -2.99 4.81
C SER A 297 -2.98 -2.23 4.40
N LEU A 298 -2.63 -2.32 3.12
CA LEU A 298 -1.42 -1.69 2.58
C LEU A 298 -1.75 -0.75 1.42
N VAL A 299 -1.16 0.44 1.44
CA VAL A 299 -1.09 1.32 0.27
C VAL A 299 0.37 1.44 -0.15
N ALA A 300 0.71 0.80 -1.26
CA ALA A 300 2.07 0.76 -1.79
C ALA A 300 2.25 1.74 -2.94
N MET A 301 3.32 2.53 -2.89
CA MET A 301 3.66 3.49 -3.95
C MET A 301 5.07 3.26 -4.49
N LYS A 302 5.27 3.70 -5.73
CA LYS A 302 6.57 3.72 -6.39
C LYS A 302 6.96 5.15 -6.76
N PRO A 303 8.27 5.42 -6.96
CA PRO A 303 8.72 6.70 -7.50
C PRO A 303 8.05 7.01 -8.84
N GLU A 304 7.95 8.28 -9.18
CA GLU A 304 7.52 8.70 -10.51
C GLU A 304 8.51 8.19 -11.57
N GLY A 305 7.97 7.85 -12.74
CA GLY A 305 8.79 7.29 -13.82
C GLY A 305 9.06 5.79 -13.72
N PHE A 306 8.53 5.10 -12.71
CA PHE A 306 8.60 3.64 -12.70
C PHE A 306 7.86 3.06 -13.91
N VAL A 307 8.57 2.27 -14.71
CA VAL A 307 8.02 1.59 -15.88
C VAL A 307 7.75 0.13 -15.55
N SER A 308 6.52 -0.32 -15.78
CA SER A 308 6.17 -1.73 -15.58
C SER A 308 6.91 -2.64 -16.55
N PRO A 309 7.38 -3.84 -16.12
CA PRO A 309 7.89 -4.86 -17.03
C PRO A 309 6.77 -5.53 -17.85
N ILE A 310 5.53 -5.29 -17.48
CA ILE A 310 4.35 -5.82 -18.17
C ILE A 310 3.92 -4.79 -19.22
N LYS A 311 3.80 -5.28 -20.46
CA LYS A 311 3.40 -4.47 -21.62
C LYS A 311 1.93 -4.68 -21.94
#